data_16357f2e4af47acce0ec2c41bc275414
#
_entry.id   16357f2e4af47acce0ec2c41bc275414
#
_cell.length_a   1.000
_cell.length_b   1.000
_cell.length_c   1.000
_cell.angle_alpha   90.00
_cell.angle_beta   90.00
_cell.angle_gamma   90.00
#
_symmetry.space_group_name_H-M   'P 1'
#
loop_
_entity.id
_entity.type
_entity.pdbx_description
1 polymer ?
#
loop_
_entity_poly.entity_id
_entity_poly.type
_entity_poly.pdbx_seq_one_letter_code
_entity_poly.pdbx_strand_id
1 'polypeptide(L)'
;MTLLYFTVDTEYAAAIVVRGGKDTRRENFDRSIACVTPNGAVGVGYQMDVFDRHGIKAVFFVDPMPALIWGVEAIADIVGPIVTRGHDVQLHLHSEWLEFAGAANPLGGKTGTNLKEFNFDEQCTLIDFARTTLIAAGAPPPVAFRAGNYGANDDTLRALAALGLHYDSSHCPGFSNSASELSLGKSDMQPIRHCGVIEVPIGSIGGHGGGLRHMQLTALSNRELLAAVCHAKAQDWSSISLLSHSFELLSRDRKRINHIVKRRFERFCKHFAAMDGVTTATYAAQPPVVDTYARKIVPLPYSLPRTGLRYAEQAIANTLYGAR
;
A
#
# COMPACT_ATOMS: atom_id res chain seq x y z
N MET A 1 -5.45 -18.13 -14.65
CA MET A 1 -6.21 -16.95 -14.16
C MET A 1 -5.26 -16.08 -13.35
N THR A 2 -5.15 -14.80 -13.66
CA THR A 2 -4.24 -13.87 -12.98
C THR A 2 -4.97 -13.17 -11.83
N LEU A 3 -4.33 -13.12 -10.65
CA LEU A 3 -4.87 -12.46 -9.46
C LEU A 3 -4.37 -11.02 -9.38
N LEU A 4 -5.26 -10.07 -9.09
CA LEU A 4 -4.90 -8.69 -8.76
C LEU A 4 -5.03 -8.48 -7.25
N TYR A 5 -3.92 -8.16 -6.59
CA TYR A 5 -3.96 -7.61 -5.23
C TYR A 5 -4.10 -6.10 -5.33
N PHE A 6 -5.32 -5.59 -5.15
CA PHE A 6 -5.54 -4.15 -5.02
C PHE A 6 -5.28 -3.76 -3.58
N THR A 7 -4.15 -3.11 -3.33
CA THR A 7 -3.69 -2.78 -1.98
C THR A 7 -3.84 -1.29 -1.70
N VAL A 8 -4.26 -0.97 -0.47
CA VAL A 8 -4.47 0.41 0.01
C VAL A 8 -3.70 0.59 1.31
N ASP A 9 -2.62 1.34 1.28
CA ASP A 9 -1.91 1.72 2.50
C ASP A 9 -2.76 2.75 3.24
N THR A 10 -3.03 2.45 4.50
CA THR A 10 -4.04 3.14 5.30
C THR A 10 -3.40 3.59 6.60
N GLU A 11 -3.10 4.87 6.67
CA GLU A 11 -2.22 5.43 7.68
C GLU A 11 -2.62 6.84 8.09
N TYR A 12 -2.46 7.15 9.36
CA TYR A 12 -2.42 8.52 9.84
C TYR A 12 -1.12 9.20 9.39
N ALA A 13 -1.11 10.52 9.29
CA ALA A 13 0.05 11.28 8.89
C ALA A 13 0.79 11.86 10.10
N ALA A 14 1.99 11.37 10.40
CA ALA A 14 2.85 11.88 11.46
C ALA A 14 3.12 13.39 11.33
N ALA A 15 3.22 13.91 10.10
CA ALA A 15 3.39 15.33 9.81
C ALA A 15 2.27 16.24 10.37
N ILE A 16 1.07 15.70 10.63
CA ILE A 16 -0.01 16.47 11.28
C ILE A 16 0.28 16.58 12.78
N VAL A 17 0.79 15.51 13.41
CA VAL A 17 1.19 15.51 14.81
C VAL A 17 2.37 16.45 15.06
N VAL A 18 3.36 16.48 14.17
CA VAL A 18 4.49 17.42 14.24
C VAL A 18 4.01 18.87 14.32
N ARG A 19 2.94 19.23 13.61
CA ARG A 19 2.43 20.60 13.55
C ARG A 19 1.49 20.97 14.69
N GLY A 20 0.66 20.03 15.15
CA GLY A 20 -0.46 20.32 16.03
C GLY A 20 -0.47 19.50 17.33
N GLY A 21 0.51 18.62 17.55
CA GLY A 21 0.59 17.78 18.75
C GLY A 21 -0.41 16.62 18.77
N LYS A 22 -0.54 16.01 19.95
CA LYS A 22 -1.35 14.79 20.13
C LYS A 22 -2.87 15.02 20.02
N ASP A 23 -3.34 16.26 20.19
CA ASP A 23 -4.77 16.61 20.11
C ASP A 23 -5.32 16.59 18.68
N THR A 24 -4.49 16.24 17.70
CA THR A 24 -4.82 16.23 16.27
C THR A 24 -5.46 14.93 15.76
N ARG A 25 -5.80 13.96 16.63
CA ARG A 25 -6.37 12.65 16.21
C ARG A 25 -7.54 12.82 15.23
N ARG A 26 -8.53 13.65 15.57
CA ARG A 26 -9.72 13.86 14.75
C ARG A 26 -9.38 14.51 13.41
N GLU A 27 -8.59 15.57 13.43
CA GLU A 27 -8.13 16.23 12.20
C GLU A 27 -7.36 15.25 11.31
N ASN A 28 -6.49 14.44 11.91
CA ASN A 28 -5.69 13.46 11.17
C ASN A 28 -6.56 12.37 10.55
N PHE A 29 -7.54 11.84 11.29
CA PHE A 29 -8.53 10.90 10.76
C PHE A 29 -9.28 11.51 9.56
N ASP A 30 -9.81 12.71 9.72
CA ASP A 30 -10.58 13.40 8.68
C ASP A 30 -9.74 13.69 7.44
N ARG A 31 -8.42 13.94 7.58
CA ARG A 31 -7.52 14.29 6.47
C ARG A 31 -6.80 13.10 5.83
N SER A 32 -6.57 12.02 6.58
CA SER A 32 -5.75 10.90 6.11
C SER A 32 -6.56 9.63 5.85
N ILE A 33 -7.62 9.39 6.62
CA ILE A 33 -8.43 8.17 6.54
C ILE A 33 -9.76 8.42 5.85
N ALA A 34 -10.60 9.31 6.40
CA ALA A 34 -11.90 9.65 5.83
C ALA A 34 -11.78 10.58 4.61
N CYS A 35 -10.71 11.36 4.54
CA CYS A 35 -10.44 12.32 3.45
C CYS A 35 -11.60 13.26 3.20
N VAL A 36 -12.04 13.94 4.28
CA VAL A 36 -13.18 14.87 4.28
C VAL A 36 -12.79 16.18 3.59
N THR A 37 -13.63 16.61 2.69
CA THR A 37 -13.54 17.92 2.01
C THR A 37 -14.91 18.62 2.03
N PRO A 38 -15.00 19.92 1.72
CA PRO A 38 -16.30 20.60 1.58
C PRO A 38 -17.23 19.94 0.54
N ASN A 39 -16.68 19.16 -0.39
CA ASN A 39 -17.42 18.48 -1.46
C ASN A 39 -17.65 16.98 -1.18
N GLY A 40 -17.50 16.54 0.06
CA GLY A 40 -17.69 15.16 0.49
C GLY A 40 -16.38 14.45 0.88
N ALA A 41 -16.50 13.23 1.34
CA ALA A 41 -15.39 12.38 1.73
C ALA A 41 -14.97 11.41 0.60
N VAL A 42 -13.68 11.20 0.42
CA VAL A 42 -13.14 10.32 -0.65
C VAL A 42 -12.06 9.34 -0.15
N GLY A 43 -11.97 9.14 1.16
CA GLY A 43 -11.02 8.21 1.79
C GLY A 43 -11.47 6.75 1.76
N VAL A 44 -11.10 6.01 2.80
CA VAL A 44 -11.33 4.57 2.92
C VAL A 44 -12.78 4.18 2.66
N GLY A 45 -13.75 4.88 3.30
CA GLY A 45 -15.18 4.60 3.11
C GLY A 45 -15.62 4.71 1.67
N TYR A 46 -15.25 5.80 1.00
CA TYR A 46 -15.58 6.00 -0.42
C TYR A 46 -14.88 4.97 -1.33
N GLN A 47 -13.63 4.63 -1.05
CA GLN A 47 -12.92 3.61 -1.82
C GLN A 47 -13.63 2.27 -1.70
N MET A 48 -14.04 1.88 -0.50
CA MET A 48 -14.83 0.66 -0.28
C MET A 48 -16.18 0.70 -1.01
N ASP A 49 -16.88 1.86 -1.05
CA ASP A 49 -18.14 1.99 -1.80
C ASP A 49 -17.96 1.70 -3.29
N VAL A 50 -16.83 2.12 -3.86
CA VAL A 50 -16.51 1.83 -5.26
C VAL A 50 -16.12 0.36 -5.43
N PHE A 51 -15.32 -0.21 -4.54
CA PHE A 51 -14.95 -1.62 -4.57
C PHE A 51 -16.18 -2.53 -4.49
N ASP A 52 -17.06 -2.32 -3.53
CA ASP A 52 -18.26 -3.14 -3.34
C ASP A 52 -19.21 -3.07 -4.54
N ARG A 53 -19.39 -1.86 -5.11
CA ARG A 53 -20.20 -1.68 -6.32
C ARG A 53 -19.74 -2.53 -7.49
N HIS A 54 -18.44 -2.84 -7.54
CA HIS A 54 -17.82 -3.60 -8.63
C HIS A 54 -17.41 -5.02 -8.22
N GLY A 55 -17.80 -5.49 -7.03
CA GLY A 55 -17.46 -6.83 -6.53
C GLY A 55 -15.96 -7.04 -6.30
N ILE A 56 -15.20 -5.97 -6.08
CA ILE A 56 -13.77 -5.98 -5.82
C ILE A 56 -13.53 -6.21 -4.33
N LYS A 57 -12.68 -7.16 -3.99
CA LYS A 57 -12.11 -7.28 -2.64
C LYS A 57 -10.72 -6.70 -2.64
N ALA A 58 -10.48 -5.72 -1.77
CA ALA A 58 -9.22 -5.02 -1.61
C ALA A 58 -8.50 -5.45 -0.32
N VAL A 59 -7.20 -5.21 -0.28
CA VAL A 59 -6.33 -5.42 0.89
C VAL A 59 -5.97 -4.05 1.46
N PHE A 60 -6.30 -3.81 2.70
CA PHE A 60 -5.92 -2.59 3.42
C PHE A 60 -4.73 -2.91 4.34
N PHE A 61 -3.58 -2.34 4.02
CA PHE A 61 -2.40 -2.38 4.88
C PHE A 61 -2.53 -1.24 5.89
N VAL A 62 -2.94 -1.57 7.12
CA VAL A 62 -3.25 -0.59 8.17
C VAL A 62 -2.08 -0.43 9.10
N ASP A 63 -1.66 0.83 9.35
CA ASP A 63 -0.61 1.17 10.30
C ASP A 63 -1.17 1.31 11.73
N PRO A 64 -0.84 0.40 12.67
CA PRO A 64 -1.31 0.48 14.05
C PRO A 64 -0.41 1.31 14.98
N MET A 65 0.76 1.78 14.52
CA MET A 65 1.71 2.51 15.35
C MET A 65 1.16 3.81 15.97
N PRO A 66 0.19 4.52 15.35
CA PRO A 66 -0.48 5.65 15.98
C PRO A 66 -1.17 5.35 17.31
N ALA A 67 -1.43 4.08 17.62
CA ALA A 67 -1.95 3.66 18.93
C ALA A 67 -0.99 3.99 20.08
N LEU A 68 0.30 4.15 19.82
CA LEU A 68 1.28 4.62 20.79
C LEU A 68 0.93 5.98 21.43
N ILE A 69 0.15 6.79 20.72
CA ILE A 69 -0.25 8.13 21.20
C ILE A 69 -1.76 8.30 21.39
N TRP A 70 -2.58 7.50 20.68
CA TRP A 70 -4.04 7.65 20.68
C TRP A 70 -4.82 6.42 21.17
N GLY A 71 -4.11 5.35 21.56
CA GLY A 71 -4.73 4.10 21.98
C GLY A 71 -5.28 3.26 20.81
N VAL A 72 -5.69 2.04 21.14
CA VAL A 72 -6.17 1.04 20.18
C VAL A 72 -7.43 1.50 19.44
N GLU A 73 -8.26 2.32 20.09
CA GLU A 73 -9.52 2.86 19.54
C GLU A 73 -9.29 3.65 18.26
N ALA A 74 -8.12 4.33 18.14
CA ALA A 74 -7.79 5.06 16.91
C ALA A 74 -7.62 4.13 15.71
N ILE A 75 -7.16 2.91 15.95
CA ILE A 75 -6.97 1.89 14.93
C ILE A 75 -8.29 1.14 14.69
N ALA A 76 -9.09 0.89 15.74
CA ALA A 76 -10.38 0.25 15.62
C ALA A 76 -11.37 1.07 14.77
N ASP A 77 -11.31 2.40 14.82
CA ASP A 77 -12.08 3.30 13.94
C ASP A 77 -11.79 3.06 12.44
N ILE A 78 -10.60 2.57 12.11
CA ILE A 78 -10.19 2.23 10.73
C ILE A 78 -10.56 0.78 10.42
N VAL A 79 -10.17 -0.15 11.28
CA VAL A 79 -10.27 -1.60 11.07
C VAL A 79 -11.72 -2.07 11.02
N GLY A 80 -12.55 -1.60 11.96
CA GLY A 80 -13.94 -2.05 12.11
C GLY A 80 -14.76 -1.94 10.82
N PRO A 81 -14.83 -0.78 10.16
CA PRO A 81 -15.54 -0.63 8.88
C PRO A 81 -14.99 -1.52 7.75
N ILE A 82 -13.67 -1.73 7.68
CA ILE A 82 -13.01 -2.53 6.63
C ILE A 82 -13.40 -4.01 6.80
N VAL A 83 -13.26 -4.55 8.01
CA VAL A 83 -13.59 -5.93 8.33
C VAL A 83 -15.10 -6.21 8.17
N THR A 84 -15.95 -5.29 8.63
CA THR A 84 -17.42 -5.42 8.51
C THR A 84 -17.86 -5.53 7.05
N ARG A 85 -17.16 -4.91 6.11
CA ARG A 85 -17.43 -4.98 4.66
C ARG A 85 -16.74 -6.15 3.97
N GLY A 86 -16.02 -6.99 4.72
CA GLY A 86 -15.35 -8.20 4.22
C GLY A 86 -14.20 -7.90 3.27
N HIS A 87 -13.52 -6.77 3.45
CA HIS A 87 -12.20 -6.52 2.88
C HIS A 87 -11.11 -7.08 3.80
N ASP A 88 -9.91 -7.25 3.24
CA ASP A 88 -8.77 -7.83 3.96
C ASP A 88 -7.99 -6.73 4.70
N VAL A 89 -7.61 -6.99 5.96
CA VAL A 89 -6.77 -6.10 6.75
C VAL A 89 -5.43 -6.79 6.99
N GLN A 90 -4.35 -6.14 6.56
CA GLN A 90 -2.99 -6.61 6.72
C GLN A 90 -2.12 -5.57 7.42
N LEU A 91 -0.94 -5.96 7.89
CA LEU A 91 -0.09 -5.14 8.74
C LEU A 91 0.75 -4.15 7.91
N HIS A 92 0.64 -2.87 8.24
CA HIS A 92 1.56 -1.81 7.83
C HIS A 92 2.33 -1.29 9.05
N LEU A 93 3.52 -0.71 8.86
CA LEU A 93 4.28 -0.17 9.99
C LEU A 93 5.12 1.03 9.57
N HIS A 94 4.80 2.19 10.17
CA HIS A 94 5.63 3.37 10.15
C HIS A 94 6.33 3.57 11.49
N SER A 95 7.65 3.40 11.55
CA SER A 95 8.42 3.53 12.80
C SER A 95 8.60 4.98 13.27
N GLU A 96 8.31 5.96 12.42
CA GLU A 96 8.38 7.39 12.78
C GLU A 96 7.46 7.78 13.95
N TRP A 97 6.41 6.99 14.23
CA TRP A 97 5.52 7.20 15.38
C TRP A 97 6.21 7.03 16.73
N LEU A 98 7.34 6.32 16.79
CA LEU A 98 8.14 6.15 18.00
C LEU A 98 8.62 7.49 18.57
N GLU A 99 8.81 8.51 17.71
CA GLU A 99 9.23 9.86 18.11
C GLU A 99 8.20 10.52 19.05
N PHE A 100 6.92 10.19 18.88
CA PHE A 100 5.82 10.78 19.65
C PHE A 100 5.37 9.92 20.83
N ALA A 101 5.88 8.69 20.94
CA ALA A 101 5.39 7.69 21.89
C ALA A 101 5.75 8.00 23.35
N GLY A 102 6.87 8.67 23.60
CA GLY A 102 7.35 8.92 24.98
C GLY A 102 7.54 7.60 25.74
N ALA A 103 6.96 7.50 26.93
CA ALA A 103 7.05 6.28 27.76
C ALA A 103 6.35 5.03 27.16
N ALA A 104 5.49 5.21 26.16
CA ALA A 104 4.83 4.09 25.46
C ALA A 104 5.71 3.48 24.34
N ASN A 105 6.91 4.02 24.10
CA ASN A 105 7.81 3.48 23.08
C ASN A 105 8.32 2.09 23.50
N PRO A 106 8.03 1.03 22.74
CA PRO A 106 8.42 -0.35 23.10
C PRO A 106 9.93 -0.57 23.10
N LEU A 107 10.71 0.35 22.49
CA LEU A 107 12.18 0.32 22.48
C LEU A 107 12.80 1.32 23.47
N GLY A 108 12.03 1.77 24.47
CA GLY A 108 12.47 2.69 25.50
C GLY A 108 12.63 4.14 25.04
N GLY A 109 13.55 4.48 24.22
CA GLY A 109 13.75 5.84 23.70
C GLY A 109 14.33 5.86 22.30
N LYS A 110 14.58 4.69 21.72
CA LYS A 110 15.11 4.59 20.37
C LYS A 110 14.03 4.95 19.34
N THR A 111 14.37 5.79 18.39
CA THR A 111 13.52 6.24 17.29
C THR A 111 14.20 6.02 15.95
N GLY A 112 13.44 6.04 14.86
CA GLY A 112 13.93 5.89 13.50
C GLY A 112 12.79 6.04 12.49
N THR A 113 13.12 6.46 11.29
CA THR A 113 12.12 6.71 10.24
C THR A 113 11.72 5.44 9.51
N ASN A 114 12.65 4.50 9.33
CA ASN A 114 12.43 3.28 8.59
C ASN A 114 12.75 2.06 9.44
N LEU A 115 12.00 0.99 9.28
CA LEU A 115 12.16 -0.23 10.06
C LEU A 115 13.56 -0.85 9.93
N LYS A 116 14.21 -0.74 8.77
CA LYS A 116 15.58 -1.21 8.52
C LYS A 116 16.66 -0.56 9.40
N GLU A 117 16.36 0.57 10.06
CA GLU A 117 17.29 1.29 10.94
C GLU A 117 17.43 0.63 12.33
N PHE A 118 16.60 -0.37 12.59
CA PHE A 118 16.58 -1.15 13.81
C PHE A 118 17.26 -2.52 13.59
N ASN A 119 17.87 -3.06 14.65
CA ASN A 119 18.42 -4.41 14.57
C ASN A 119 17.29 -5.48 14.56
N PHE A 120 17.64 -6.75 14.34
CA PHE A 120 16.69 -7.84 14.23
C PHE A 120 15.73 -7.95 15.43
N ASP A 121 16.23 -7.92 16.67
CA ASP A 121 15.42 -8.06 17.89
C ASP A 121 14.47 -6.87 18.08
N GLU A 122 14.95 -5.67 17.77
CA GLU A 122 14.16 -4.45 17.79
C GLU A 122 13.05 -4.47 16.73
N GLN A 123 13.36 -4.96 15.52
CA GLN A 123 12.36 -5.15 14.47
C GLN A 123 11.30 -6.19 14.89
N CYS A 124 11.70 -7.31 15.49
CA CYS A 124 10.77 -8.27 16.06
C CYS A 124 9.85 -7.63 17.10
N THR A 125 10.40 -6.81 18.00
CA THR A 125 9.62 -6.09 19.03
C THR A 125 8.59 -5.14 18.40
N LEU A 126 9.01 -4.36 17.40
CA LEU A 126 8.11 -3.41 16.73
C LEU A 126 7.01 -4.09 15.92
N ILE A 127 7.36 -5.14 15.17
CA ILE A 127 6.40 -5.90 14.36
C ILE A 127 5.40 -6.62 15.27
N ASP A 128 5.84 -7.22 16.38
CA ASP A 128 4.94 -7.90 17.31
C ASP A 128 4.01 -6.92 18.04
N PHE A 129 4.53 -5.77 18.47
CA PHE A 129 3.70 -4.68 19.01
C PHE A 129 2.63 -4.24 17.99
N ALA A 130 3.02 -3.99 16.75
CA ALA A 130 2.12 -3.56 15.70
C ALA A 130 1.06 -4.63 15.38
N ARG A 131 1.47 -5.90 15.26
CA ARG A 131 0.58 -7.03 15.02
C ARG A 131 -0.45 -7.20 16.15
N THR A 132 0.00 -7.20 17.39
CA THR A 132 -0.89 -7.36 18.54
C THR A 132 -1.87 -6.18 18.70
N THR A 133 -1.41 -4.97 18.41
CA THR A 133 -2.26 -3.77 18.38
C THR A 133 -3.33 -3.85 17.29
N LEU A 134 -2.97 -4.32 16.09
CA LEU A 134 -3.91 -4.46 14.98
C LEU A 134 -5.00 -5.51 15.30
N ILE A 135 -4.62 -6.63 15.92
CA ILE A 135 -5.56 -7.66 16.38
C ILE A 135 -6.46 -7.10 17.48
N ALA A 136 -5.91 -6.38 18.47
CA ALA A 136 -6.68 -5.75 19.53
C ALA A 136 -7.67 -4.71 18.99
N ALA A 137 -7.38 -4.08 17.85
CA ALA A 137 -8.28 -3.18 17.13
C ALA A 137 -9.41 -3.91 16.36
N GLY A 138 -9.46 -5.23 16.40
CA GLY A 138 -10.53 -6.04 15.78
C GLY A 138 -10.18 -6.61 14.41
N ALA A 139 -8.93 -6.51 13.96
CA ALA A 139 -8.50 -7.20 12.74
C ALA A 139 -8.34 -8.72 12.98
N PRO A 140 -8.63 -9.57 11.97
CA PRO A 140 -8.14 -10.94 11.96
C PRO A 140 -6.60 -10.95 12.06
N PRO A 141 -5.97 -12.03 12.58
CA PRO A 141 -4.53 -12.12 12.60
C PRO A 141 -3.92 -11.87 11.21
N PRO A 142 -3.07 -10.85 11.05
CA PRO A 142 -2.49 -10.54 9.74
C PRO A 142 -1.49 -11.64 9.33
N VAL A 143 -1.47 -11.95 8.04
CA VAL A 143 -0.52 -12.91 7.43
C VAL A 143 0.48 -12.22 6.51
N ALA A 144 0.24 -10.96 6.18
CA ALA A 144 1.08 -10.15 5.30
C ALA A 144 1.50 -8.83 5.96
N PHE A 145 2.60 -8.30 5.49
CA PHE A 145 3.24 -7.08 5.99
C PHE A 145 3.65 -6.16 4.82
N ARG A 146 3.70 -4.87 5.10
CA ARG A 146 4.36 -3.86 4.27
C ARG A 146 5.02 -2.81 5.16
N ALA A 147 6.33 -2.56 4.96
CA ALA A 147 7.04 -1.50 5.66
C ALA A 147 6.66 -0.11 5.12
N GLY A 148 6.50 0.86 6.02
CA GLY A 148 6.37 2.26 5.68
C GLY A 148 7.58 2.73 4.86
N ASN A 149 7.36 3.59 3.87
CA ASN A 149 8.39 4.05 2.93
C ASN A 149 9.12 2.92 2.17
N TYR A 150 8.58 1.68 2.21
CA TYR A 150 9.29 0.46 1.80
C TYR A 150 10.60 0.24 2.57
N GLY A 151 10.75 0.80 3.77
CA GLY A 151 11.98 0.85 4.54
C GLY A 151 12.32 -0.46 5.25
N ALA A 152 12.33 -1.56 4.53
CA ALA A 152 12.68 -2.91 4.98
C ALA A 152 14.08 -3.33 4.52
N ASN A 153 14.67 -4.30 5.22
CA ASN A 153 15.87 -5.02 4.84
C ASN A 153 15.66 -6.55 5.03
N ASP A 154 16.67 -7.36 4.75
CA ASP A 154 16.56 -8.82 4.90
C ASP A 154 16.29 -9.26 6.34
N ASP A 155 16.71 -8.50 7.35
CA ASP A 155 16.38 -8.77 8.75
C ASP A 155 14.90 -8.54 9.04
N THR A 156 14.27 -7.57 8.36
CA THR A 156 12.81 -7.39 8.41
C THR A 156 12.10 -8.68 7.99
N LEU A 157 12.49 -9.28 6.87
CA LEU A 157 11.86 -10.52 6.38
C LEU A 157 12.10 -11.70 7.33
N ARG A 158 13.30 -11.81 7.91
CA ARG A 158 13.60 -12.82 8.94
C ARG A 158 12.75 -12.62 10.19
N ALA A 159 12.54 -11.37 10.63
CA ALA A 159 11.69 -11.04 11.78
C ALA A 159 10.22 -11.40 11.50
N LEU A 160 9.71 -11.11 10.29
CA LEU A 160 8.37 -11.53 9.86
C LEU A 160 8.22 -13.05 9.94
N ALA A 161 9.19 -13.80 9.39
CA ALA A 161 9.18 -15.28 9.44
C ALA A 161 9.20 -15.81 10.88
N ALA A 162 10.05 -15.25 11.75
CA ALA A 162 10.13 -15.61 13.17
C ALA A 162 8.82 -15.36 13.92
N LEU A 163 8.05 -14.35 13.53
CA LEU A 163 6.75 -14.00 14.12
C LEU A 163 5.56 -14.69 13.43
N GLY A 164 5.80 -15.55 12.43
CA GLY A 164 4.74 -16.30 11.74
C GLY A 164 3.95 -15.49 10.73
N LEU A 165 4.46 -14.35 10.26
CA LEU A 165 3.93 -13.68 9.07
C LEU A 165 4.54 -14.34 7.82
N HIS A 166 3.72 -14.59 6.82
CA HIS A 166 4.12 -15.42 5.68
C HIS A 166 4.45 -14.62 4.42
N TYR A 167 3.97 -13.38 4.35
CA TYR A 167 4.06 -12.53 3.16
C TYR A 167 4.63 -11.16 3.53
N ASP A 168 5.48 -10.63 2.65
CA ASP A 168 5.89 -9.23 2.65
C ASP A 168 5.55 -8.58 1.30
N SER A 169 5.33 -7.28 1.28
CA SER A 169 5.10 -6.50 0.06
C SER A 169 5.85 -5.17 0.10
N SER A 170 7.09 -5.21 0.60
CA SER A 170 7.94 -4.02 0.72
C SER A 170 8.88 -3.84 -0.47
N HIS A 171 8.99 -4.82 -1.39
CA HIS A 171 9.78 -4.67 -2.61
C HIS A 171 9.00 -3.91 -3.69
N CYS A 172 9.55 -2.80 -4.15
CA CYS A 172 8.97 -1.96 -5.21
C CYS A 172 9.96 -1.69 -6.34
N PRO A 173 10.13 -2.63 -7.30
CA PRO A 173 11.17 -2.54 -8.35
C PRO A 173 11.08 -1.29 -9.21
N GLY A 174 9.90 -0.72 -9.37
CA GLY A 174 9.63 0.46 -10.18
C GLY A 174 9.77 1.80 -9.46
N PHE A 175 10.19 1.82 -8.19
CA PHE A 175 10.36 3.03 -7.39
C PHE A 175 11.83 3.21 -7.00
N SER A 176 12.55 4.04 -7.76
CA SER A 176 14.00 4.26 -7.59
C SER A 176 14.39 4.96 -6.28
N ASN A 177 13.46 5.67 -5.65
CA ASN A 177 13.68 6.39 -4.40
C ASN A 177 13.15 5.62 -3.18
N SER A 178 12.92 4.32 -3.31
CA SER A 178 12.53 3.44 -2.21
C SER A 178 13.61 3.46 -1.13
N ALA A 179 13.17 3.43 0.14
CA ALA A 179 14.08 3.25 1.28
C ALA A 179 14.50 1.78 1.47
N SER A 180 14.03 0.86 0.63
CA SER A 180 14.29 -0.58 0.74
C SER A 180 15.78 -0.92 0.61
N GLU A 181 16.23 -1.82 1.48
CA GLU A 181 17.55 -2.49 1.45
C GLU A 181 17.40 -4.02 1.39
N LEU A 182 16.29 -4.50 0.81
CA LEU A 182 16.12 -5.92 0.50
C LEU A 182 17.13 -6.36 -0.56
N SER A 183 17.74 -7.54 -0.37
CA SER A 183 18.67 -8.14 -1.35
C SER A 183 17.94 -8.69 -2.58
N LEU A 184 16.98 -7.91 -3.11
CA LEU A 184 16.18 -8.23 -4.30
C LEU A 184 16.46 -7.23 -5.41
N GLY A 185 16.41 -7.70 -6.64
CA GLY A 185 16.71 -6.91 -7.82
C GLY A 185 15.47 -6.37 -8.54
N LYS A 186 15.71 -5.52 -9.55
CA LYS A 186 14.63 -4.99 -10.42
C LYS A 186 13.95 -6.08 -11.26
N SER A 187 14.56 -7.25 -11.42
CA SER A 187 13.98 -8.41 -12.12
C SER A 187 12.98 -9.18 -11.28
N ASP A 188 13.01 -9.01 -9.95
CA ASP A 188 12.17 -9.75 -9.02
C ASP A 188 10.80 -9.06 -8.93
N MET A 189 9.95 -9.32 -9.92
CA MET A 189 8.65 -8.67 -10.13
C MET A 189 7.46 -9.60 -9.90
N GLN A 190 7.71 -10.84 -9.48
CA GLN A 190 6.70 -11.84 -9.14
C GLN A 190 6.94 -12.36 -7.73
N PRO A 191 5.93 -12.96 -7.07
CA PRO A 191 6.12 -13.55 -5.75
C PRO A 191 7.33 -14.47 -5.70
N ILE A 192 8.22 -14.24 -4.73
CA ILE A 192 9.48 -14.96 -4.58
C ILE A 192 9.72 -15.31 -3.11
N ARG A 193 10.25 -16.53 -2.85
CA ARG A 193 10.69 -16.87 -1.49
C ARG A 193 12.00 -16.19 -1.18
N HIS A 194 12.00 -15.40 -0.10
CA HIS A 194 13.20 -14.70 0.36
C HIS A 194 13.19 -14.61 1.90
N CYS A 195 14.31 -14.92 2.53
CA CYS A 195 14.51 -14.83 3.99
C CYS A 195 13.38 -15.43 4.86
N GLY A 196 12.75 -16.52 4.41
CA GLY A 196 11.73 -17.25 5.19
C GLY A 196 10.29 -16.87 4.90
N VAL A 197 10.03 -15.79 4.14
CA VAL A 197 8.70 -15.36 3.71
C VAL A 197 8.55 -15.42 2.18
N ILE A 198 7.36 -15.13 1.69
CA ILE A 198 7.11 -14.84 0.27
C ILE A 198 7.02 -13.32 0.12
N GLU A 199 8.01 -12.75 -0.56
CA GLU A 199 7.93 -11.36 -1.00
C GLU A 199 6.99 -11.25 -2.20
N VAL A 200 6.05 -10.31 -2.15
CA VAL A 200 5.03 -10.03 -3.17
C VAL A 200 5.25 -8.61 -3.70
N PRO A 201 6.06 -8.46 -4.74
CA PRO A 201 6.46 -7.13 -5.21
C PRO A 201 5.29 -6.27 -5.69
N ILE A 202 5.40 -4.97 -5.51
CA ILE A 202 4.51 -4.02 -6.17
C ILE A 202 4.69 -4.14 -7.68
N GLY A 203 3.59 -4.27 -8.42
CA GLY A 203 3.61 -4.39 -9.86
C GLY A 203 4.39 -3.25 -10.53
N SER A 204 5.01 -3.53 -11.66
CA SER A 204 5.81 -2.56 -12.39
C SER A 204 5.62 -2.70 -13.89
N ILE A 205 5.71 -1.59 -14.61
CA ILE A 205 5.72 -1.52 -16.07
C ILE A 205 7.04 -0.95 -16.59
N GLY A 206 7.36 -1.21 -17.83
CA GLY A 206 8.51 -0.59 -18.50
C GLY A 206 8.37 0.93 -18.60
N GLY A 207 9.42 1.64 -18.20
CA GLY A 207 9.58 3.08 -18.31
C GLY A 207 10.47 3.49 -19.46
N HIS A 208 10.64 4.80 -19.66
CA HIS A 208 11.56 5.34 -20.64
C HIS A 208 13.01 4.93 -20.34
N GLY A 209 13.82 4.69 -21.37
CA GLY A 209 15.24 4.36 -21.22
C GLY A 209 15.52 3.01 -20.53
N GLY A 210 14.57 2.06 -20.55
CA GLY A 210 14.77 0.74 -19.92
C GLY A 210 14.52 0.73 -18.40
N GLY A 211 14.11 1.85 -17.82
CA GLY A 211 13.70 1.91 -16.42
C GLY A 211 12.37 1.19 -16.14
N LEU A 212 12.00 1.09 -14.87
CA LEU A 212 10.69 0.60 -14.44
C LEU A 212 9.88 1.74 -13.83
N ARG A 213 8.55 1.54 -13.80
CA ARG A 213 7.60 2.41 -13.10
C ARG A 213 6.61 1.57 -12.33
N HIS A 214 6.48 1.83 -11.05
CA HIS A 214 5.61 1.06 -10.17
C HIS A 214 4.13 1.30 -10.45
N MET A 215 3.34 0.27 -10.20
CA MET A 215 1.88 0.30 -10.33
C MET A 215 1.25 0.93 -9.09
N GLN A 216 1.22 2.25 -9.08
CA GLN A 216 0.48 3.03 -8.11
C GLN A 216 -0.60 3.85 -8.83
N LEU A 217 -1.75 4.03 -8.19
CA LEU A 217 -2.91 4.70 -8.77
C LEU A 217 -2.57 6.11 -9.30
N THR A 218 -1.73 6.87 -8.58
CA THR A 218 -1.29 8.21 -8.97
C THR A 218 -0.11 8.21 -9.93
N ALA A 219 0.69 7.14 -9.98
CA ALA A 219 1.89 7.05 -10.81
C ALA A 219 1.62 6.68 -12.27
N LEU A 220 0.50 6.01 -12.55
CA LEU A 220 0.11 5.54 -13.87
C LEU A 220 -1.23 6.14 -14.33
N SER A 221 -1.44 6.22 -15.64
CA SER A 221 -2.75 6.51 -16.21
C SER A 221 -3.67 5.28 -16.16
N ASN A 222 -4.99 5.49 -16.30
CA ASN A 222 -5.93 4.37 -16.36
C ASN A 222 -5.60 3.39 -17.51
N ARG A 223 -5.13 3.90 -18.65
CA ARG A 223 -4.72 3.06 -19.79
C ARG A 223 -3.48 2.22 -19.48
N GLU A 224 -2.51 2.76 -18.73
CA GLU A 224 -1.33 2.02 -18.31
C GLU A 224 -1.70 0.94 -17.29
N LEU A 225 -2.55 1.24 -16.31
CA LEU A 225 -3.01 0.28 -15.30
C LEU A 225 -3.74 -0.90 -15.95
N LEU A 226 -4.71 -0.64 -16.83
CA LEU A 226 -5.44 -1.70 -17.52
C LEU A 226 -4.53 -2.50 -18.46
N ALA A 227 -3.64 -1.83 -19.19
CA ALA A 227 -2.68 -2.52 -20.06
C ALA A 227 -1.71 -3.41 -19.28
N ALA A 228 -1.31 -3.03 -18.06
CA ALA A 228 -0.47 -3.85 -17.19
C ALA A 228 -1.21 -5.13 -16.75
N VAL A 229 -2.48 -5.02 -16.37
CA VAL A 229 -3.31 -6.18 -16.01
C VAL A 229 -3.52 -7.10 -17.22
N CYS A 230 -3.84 -6.54 -18.40
CA CYS A 230 -3.97 -7.32 -19.64
C CYS A 230 -2.67 -8.03 -20.02
N HIS A 231 -1.52 -7.36 -19.82
CA HIS A 231 -0.21 -7.93 -20.09
C HIS A 231 0.10 -9.08 -19.12
N ALA A 232 -0.13 -8.89 -17.82
CA ALA A 232 0.04 -9.94 -16.81
C ALA A 232 -0.79 -11.19 -17.17
N LYS A 233 -2.07 -11.01 -17.55
CA LYS A 233 -2.93 -12.09 -18.04
C LYS A 233 -2.34 -12.77 -19.29
N ALA A 234 -1.91 -12.00 -20.29
CA ALA A 234 -1.37 -12.53 -21.55
C ALA A 234 -0.02 -13.27 -21.36
N GLN A 235 0.70 -12.96 -20.30
CA GLN A 235 1.97 -13.61 -19.90
C GLN A 235 1.77 -14.72 -18.87
N ASP A 236 0.51 -15.07 -18.55
CA ASP A 236 0.14 -16.08 -17.53
C ASP A 236 0.82 -15.83 -16.16
N TRP A 237 0.95 -14.56 -15.76
CA TRP A 237 1.44 -14.23 -14.43
C TRP A 237 0.46 -14.71 -13.37
N SER A 238 0.99 -15.30 -12.28
CA SER A 238 0.15 -15.76 -11.16
C SER A 238 -0.57 -14.60 -10.49
N SER A 239 0.13 -13.47 -10.34
CA SER A 239 -0.45 -12.28 -9.72
C SER A 239 0.23 -10.99 -10.16
N ILE A 240 -0.42 -9.88 -9.83
CA ILE A 240 0.10 -8.51 -9.96
C ILE A 240 -0.47 -7.65 -8.82
N SER A 241 0.34 -6.76 -8.24
CA SER A 241 -0.08 -5.89 -7.15
C SER A 241 -0.22 -4.44 -7.62
N LEU A 242 -1.33 -3.80 -7.28
CA LEU A 242 -1.60 -2.38 -7.48
C LEU A 242 -1.63 -1.68 -6.12
N LEU A 243 -0.87 -0.61 -5.99
CA LEU A 243 -0.82 0.23 -4.80
C LEU A 243 -1.72 1.45 -4.92
N SER A 244 -2.40 1.77 -3.84
CA SER A 244 -3.04 3.05 -3.57
C SER A 244 -2.82 3.42 -2.09
N HIS A 245 -3.22 4.64 -1.71
CA HIS A 245 -3.29 5.06 -0.30
C HIS A 245 -4.69 5.58 0.00
N SER A 246 -5.05 5.61 1.28
CA SER A 246 -6.34 6.13 1.74
C SER A 246 -6.62 7.55 1.22
N PHE A 247 -5.58 8.39 1.12
CA PHE A 247 -5.65 9.82 0.75
C PHE A 247 -5.33 10.13 -0.73
N GLU A 248 -5.10 9.13 -1.58
CA GLU A 248 -4.66 9.39 -2.98
C GLU A 248 -5.69 10.11 -3.86
N LEU A 249 -6.95 10.10 -3.47
CA LEU A 249 -8.00 10.80 -4.21
C LEU A 249 -8.08 12.30 -3.88
N LEU A 250 -7.20 12.80 -3.00
CA LEU A 250 -7.09 14.21 -2.65
C LEU A 250 -6.04 14.95 -3.48
N SER A 251 -6.15 16.28 -3.49
CA SER A 251 -5.08 17.18 -3.90
C SER A 251 -3.85 17.03 -2.99
N ARG A 252 -2.68 17.47 -3.45
CA ARG A 252 -1.42 17.34 -2.71
C ARG A 252 -1.46 17.99 -1.31
N ASP A 253 -2.22 19.08 -1.15
CA ASP A 253 -2.45 19.74 0.13
C ASP A 253 -3.52 19.07 1.00
N ARG A 254 -4.14 17.98 0.52
CA ARG A 254 -5.23 17.23 1.15
C ARG A 254 -6.49 18.03 1.48
N LYS A 255 -6.75 19.14 0.75
CA LYS A 255 -7.90 20.02 1.02
C LYS A 255 -9.05 19.87 0.02
N ARG A 256 -8.78 19.32 -1.17
CA ARG A 256 -9.75 19.22 -2.26
C ARG A 256 -9.72 17.81 -2.87
N ILE A 257 -10.83 17.41 -3.46
CA ILE A 257 -10.90 16.18 -4.25
C ILE A 257 -10.09 16.35 -5.53
N ASN A 258 -9.17 15.46 -5.81
CA ASN A 258 -8.51 15.35 -7.11
C ASN A 258 -9.39 14.56 -8.08
N HIS A 259 -10.24 15.26 -8.81
CA HIS A 259 -11.21 14.66 -9.73
C HIS A 259 -10.57 13.82 -10.85
N ILE A 260 -9.31 14.09 -11.21
CA ILE A 260 -8.58 13.29 -12.22
C ILE A 260 -8.26 11.90 -11.65
N VAL A 261 -7.67 11.85 -10.45
CA VAL A 261 -7.33 10.58 -9.80
C VAL A 261 -8.60 9.83 -9.37
N LYS A 262 -9.60 10.54 -8.83
CA LYS A 262 -10.89 9.96 -8.48
C LYS A 262 -11.55 9.26 -9.68
N ARG A 263 -11.65 9.92 -10.83
CA ARG A 263 -12.20 9.34 -12.06
C ARG A 263 -11.35 8.17 -12.59
N ARG A 264 -10.02 8.24 -12.42
CA ARG A 264 -9.10 7.13 -12.77
C ARG A 264 -9.42 5.90 -11.93
N PHE A 265 -9.55 6.05 -10.63
CA PHE A 265 -9.92 5.00 -9.69
C PHE A 265 -11.25 4.35 -10.06
N GLU A 266 -12.32 5.14 -10.20
CA GLU A 266 -13.65 4.66 -10.57
C GLU A 266 -13.65 3.92 -11.92
N ARG A 267 -12.96 4.48 -12.92
CA ARG A 267 -12.86 3.88 -14.26
C ARG A 267 -12.04 2.58 -14.23
N PHE A 268 -10.97 2.56 -13.46
CA PHE A 268 -10.16 1.35 -13.30
C PHE A 268 -11.02 0.23 -12.70
N CYS A 269 -11.68 0.46 -11.57
CA CYS A 269 -12.54 -0.53 -10.93
C CYS A 269 -13.64 -1.04 -11.86
N LYS A 270 -14.34 -0.11 -12.55
CA LYS A 270 -15.37 -0.47 -13.52
C LYS A 270 -14.87 -1.37 -14.66
N HIS A 271 -13.74 -0.99 -15.28
CA HIS A 271 -13.22 -1.75 -16.42
C HIS A 271 -12.60 -3.07 -15.97
N PHE A 272 -11.90 -3.07 -14.83
CA PHE A 272 -11.32 -4.28 -14.25
C PHE A 272 -12.40 -5.33 -13.95
N ALA A 273 -13.51 -4.93 -13.32
CA ALA A 273 -14.63 -5.83 -13.01
C ALA A 273 -15.30 -6.46 -14.26
N ALA A 274 -15.12 -5.85 -15.42
CA ALA A 274 -15.63 -6.36 -16.70
C ALA A 274 -14.58 -7.19 -17.49
N MET A 275 -13.38 -7.42 -16.90
CA MET A 275 -12.32 -8.17 -17.58
C MET A 275 -12.43 -9.66 -17.29
N ASP A 276 -12.50 -10.49 -18.32
CA ASP A 276 -12.45 -11.94 -18.17
C ASP A 276 -11.05 -12.45 -17.81
N GLY A 277 -10.98 -13.53 -17.01
CA GLY A 277 -9.75 -14.25 -16.69
C GLY A 277 -8.79 -13.52 -15.75
N VAL A 278 -9.26 -12.45 -15.10
CA VAL A 278 -8.63 -11.79 -13.96
C VAL A 278 -9.65 -11.61 -12.84
N THR A 279 -9.18 -11.65 -11.59
CA THR A 279 -10.03 -11.39 -10.42
C THR A 279 -9.19 -10.74 -9.34
N THR A 280 -9.85 -10.04 -8.40
CA THR A 280 -9.15 -9.56 -7.21
C THR A 280 -8.94 -10.69 -6.23
N ALA A 281 -7.85 -10.60 -5.46
CA ALA A 281 -7.48 -11.54 -4.42
C ALA A 281 -7.09 -10.80 -3.14
N THR A 282 -7.15 -11.51 -2.04
CA THR A 282 -6.67 -11.04 -0.74
C THR A 282 -5.66 -12.04 -0.17
N TYR A 283 -4.78 -11.59 0.72
CA TYR A 283 -3.79 -12.47 1.34
C TYR A 283 -4.44 -13.56 2.20
N ALA A 284 -5.56 -13.24 2.84
CA ALA A 284 -6.28 -14.19 3.69
C ALA A 284 -7.03 -15.27 2.89
N ALA A 285 -7.71 -14.90 1.80
CA ALA A 285 -8.61 -15.82 1.08
C ALA A 285 -7.94 -16.52 -0.11
N GLN A 286 -7.09 -15.82 -0.84
CA GLN A 286 -6.38 -16.32 -2.02
C GLN A 286 -4.92 -15.85 -1.97
N PRO A 287 -4.08 -16.49 -1.14
CA PRO A 287 -2.71 -16.05 -0.91
C PRO A 287 -1.85 -16.14 -2.18
N PRO A 288 -0.84 -15.24 -2.29
CA PRO A 288 0.11 -15.26 -3.40
C PRO A 288 0.88 -16.57 -3.51
N VAL A 289 1.06 -17.04 -4.73
CA VAL A 289 1.77 -18.30 -5.01
C VAL A 289 3.07 -17.98 -5.77
N VAL A 290 4.17 -18.57 -5.31
CA VAL A 290 5.44 -18.51 -6.03
C VAL A 290 5.35 -19.41 -7.26
N ASP A 291 5.64 -18.84 -8.44
CA ASP A 291 5.73 -19.64 -9.67
C ASP A 291 6.98 -20.52 -9.60
N THR A 292 6.77 -21.84 -9.70
CA THR A 292 7.86 -22.81 -9.69
C THR A 292 8.61 -22.90 -11.02
N TYR A 293 8.04 -22.33 -12.08
CA TYR A 293 8.68 -22.29 -13.38
C TYR A 293 9.53 -21.03 -13.49
N ALA A 294 10.84 -21.20 -13.74
CA ALA A 294 11.79 -20.11 -13.97
C ALA A 294 11.48 -19.38 -15.30
N ARG A 295 10.38 -18.65 -15.36
CA ARG A 295 10.04 -17.81 -16.51
C ARG A 295 10.73 -16.47 -16.40
N LYS A 296 11.29 -16.00 -17.52
CA LYS A 296 11.77 -14.61 -17.59
C LYS A 296 10.56 -13.67 -17.53
N ILE A 297 10.43 -12.96 -16.43
CA ILE A 297 9.38 -11.95 -16.28
C ILE A 297 9.74 -10.71 -17.11
N VAL A 298 8.86 -10.37 -18.03
CA VAL A 298 9.01 -9.19 -18.88
C VAL A 298 7.88 -8.21 -18.55
N PRO A 299 8.17 -7.03 -18.00
CA PRO A 299 7.13 -6.05 -17.68
C PRO A 299 6.42 -5.56 -18.96
N LEU A 300 5.23 -5.00 -18.82
CA LEU A 300 4.54 -4.33 -19.93
C LEU A 300 5.52 -3.35 -20.60
N PRO A 301 5.82 -3.48 -21.90
CA PRO A 301 6.79 -2.62 -22.57
C PRO A 301 6.40 -1.13 -22.53
N TYR A 302 7.41 -0.27 -22.48
CA TYR A 302 7.23 1.17 -22.65
C TYR A 302 6.43 1.48 -23.92
N SER A 303 5.57 2.49 -23.84
CA SER A 303 4.77 2.97 -24.97
C SER A 303 4.67 4.50 -24.94
N LEU A 304 5.23 5.16 -25.94
CA LEU A 304 5.20 6.62 -26.05
C LEU A 304 3.76 7.20 -26.02
N PRO A 305 2.76 6.64 -26.74
CA PRO A 305 1.38 7.17 -26.67
C PRO A 305 0.76 7.05 -25.27
N ARG A 306 0.94 5.91 -24.57
CA ARG A 306 0.42 5.73 -23.20
C ARG A 306 1.09 6.68 -22.22
N THR A 307 2.40 6.82 -22.31
CA THR A 307 3.19 7.69 -21.46
C THR A 307 2.90 9.17 -21.71
N GLY A 308 2.72 9.58 -22.97
CA GLY A 308 2.34 10.94 -23.33
C GLY A 308 1.00 11.35 -22.72
N LEU A 309 -0.02 10.46 -22.78
CA LEU A 309 -1.31 10.69 -22.13
C LEU A 309 -1.15 10.86 -20.61
N ARG A 310 -0.34 10.04 -19.97
CA ARG A 310 -0.06 10.16 -18.53
C ARG A 310 0.58 11.51 -18.21
N TYR A 311 1.58 11.93 -18.95
CA TYR A 311 2.22 13.23 -18.73
C TYR A 311 1.24 14.39 -18.89
N ALA A 312 0.34 14.34 -19.88
CA ALA A 312 -0.71 15.33 -20.02
C ALA A 312 -1.66 15.36 -18.81
N GLU A 313 -2.14 14.18 -18.37
CA GLU A 313 -2.96 14.09 -17.15
C GLU A 313 -2.23 14.60 -15.90
N GLN A 314 -0.95 14.26 -15.73
CA GLN A 314 -0.15 14.71 -14.59
C GLN A 314 0.12 16.21 -14.63
N ALA A 315 0.39 16.79 -15.79
CA ALA A 315 0.56 18.24 -15.94
C ALA A 315 -0.72 18.99 -15.55
N ILE A 316 -1.88 18.54 -16.04
CA ILE A 316 -3.18 19.11 -15.68
C ILE A 316 -3.44 18.91 -14.17
N ALA A 317 -3.21 17.73 -13.63
CA ALA A 317 -3.39 17.45 -12.22
C ALA A 317 -2.49 18.30 -11.33
N ASN A 318 -1.23 18.48 -11.69
CA ASN A 318 -0.28 19.31 -10.95
C ASN A 318 -0.69 20.81 -10.99
N THR A 319 -1.22 21.28 -12.12
CA THR A 319 -1.71 22.66 -12.25
C THR A 319 -2.96 22.90 -11.38
N LEU A 320 -3.90 21.96 -11.37
CA LEU A 320 -5.17 22.11 -10.68
C LEU A 320 -5.11 21.72 -9.20
N TYR A 321 -4.33 20.71 -8.84
CA TYR A 321 -4.32 20.03 -7.53
C TYR A 321 -2.93 19.94 -6.89
N GLY A 322 -1.89 20.47 -7.51
CA GLY A 322 -0.57 20.61 -6.90
C GLY A 322 -0.62 21.52 -5.67
N ALA A 323 0.33 21.36 -4.74
CA ALA A 323 0.52 22.32 -3.66
C ALA A 323 0.97 23.65 -4.28
N ARG A 324 0.30 24.75 -3.94
CA ARG A 324 0.74 26.10 -4.23
C ARG A 324 1.62 26.61 -3.10
#